data_66c803901b753358cd29b45d3c3215d9
#
_entry.id   66c803901b753358cd29b45d3c3215d9
#
_cell.length_a   1.000
_cell.length_b   1.000
_cell.length_c   1.000
_cell.angle_alpha   90.00
_cell.angle_beta   90.00
_cell.angle_gamma   90.00
#
_symmetry.space_group_name_H-M   'P 1'
#
loop_
_entity.id
_entity.type
_entity.pdbx_description
1 polymer ?
#
loop_
_entity_poly.entity_id
_entity_poly.type
_entity_poly.pdbx_seq_one_letter_code
_entity_poly.pdbx_strand_id
1 'polypeptide(L)'
;VRDGATLLLTTQYLEEADQLAEEIVVIDHGKVIAKGTSETLKDSVGGDRVEIIVRDAASLPAAAEALSALSPSAPTVEEVDRRVTIPVSGGSTVLVDVVRGLDSAGVTLEDLSLRRPTLDDVFLSLTGRTAEDEEQAANKGRGRGKKKEASA
;
A
#
# COMPACT_ATOMS: atom_id res chain seq x y z
N VAL A 1 -23.41 5.78 -10.21
CA VAL A 1 -24.85 6.08 -10.05
C VAL A 1 -25.33 6.58 -11.40
N ARG A 2 -26.22 5.79 -12.08
CA ARG A 2 -26.58 6.01 -13.50
C ARG A 2 -27.47 7.22 -13.77
N ASP A 3 -28.05 7.84 -12.75
CA ASP A 3 -29.07 8.89 -12.91
C ASP A 3 -28.63 10.28 -12.42
N GLY A 4 -27.31 10.53 -12.33
CA GLY A 4 -26.78 11.84 -11.93
C GLY A 4 -26.96 12.17 -10.43
N ALA A 5 -27.35 11.19 -9.61
CA ALA A 5 -27.42 11.37 -8.16
C ALA A 5 -26.01 11.29 -7.54
N THR A 6 -25.72 12.19 -6.61
CA THR A 6 -24.50 12.13 -5.79
C THR A 6 -24.77 11.25 -4.58
N LEU A 7 -23.89 10.25 -4.35
CA LEU A 7 -23.94 9.37 -3.19
C LEU A 7 -22.81 9.74 -2.24
N LEU A 8 -23.15 10.00 -0.98
CA LEU A 8 -22.17 10.09 0.10
C LEU A 8 -22.18 8.79 0.89
N LEU A 9 -21.06 8.07 0.85
CA LEU A 9 -20.82 6.86 1.61
C LEU A 9 -19.89 7.16 2.79
N THR A 10 -20.26 6.74 4.00
CA THR A 10 -19.37 6.73 5.15
C THR A 10 -19.12 5.28 5.55
N THR A 11 -17.87 4.88 5.57
CA THR A 11 -17.46 3.52 5.91
C THR A 11 -16.13 3.54 6.65
N GLN A 12 -15.88 2.52 7.45
CA GLN A 12 -14.57 2.20 8.02
C GLN A 12 -13.86 1.11 7.20
N TYR A 13 -14.55 0.51 6.25
CA TYR A 13 -14.00 -0.54 5.38
C TYR A 13 -13.36 0.12 4.15
N LEU A 14 -12.03 0.23 4.18
CA LEU A 14 -11.27 0.94 3.17
C LEU A 14 -11.34 0.27 1.79
N GLU A 15 -11.50 -1.05 1.74
CA GLU A 15 -11.72 -1.79 0.49
C GLU A 15 -13.02 -1.40 -0.22
N GLU A 16 -14.10 -1.12 0.54
CA GLU A 16 -15.36 -0.64 -0.03
C GLU A 16 -15.19 0.77 -0.62
N ALA A 17 -14.50 1.65 0.09
CA ALA A 17 -14.18 2.98 -0.40
C ALA A 17 -13.36 2.91 -1.69
N ASP A 18 -12.36 2.02 -1.74
CA ASP A 18 -11.50 1.81 -2.91
C ASP A 18 -12.28 1.41 -4.17
N GLN A 19 -13.30 0.57 -4.01
CA GLN A 19 -14.07 0.03 -5.12
C GLN A 19 -15.24 0.92 -5.56
N LEU A 20 -15.82 1.69 -4.66
CA LEU A 20 -17.11 2.35 -4.87
C LEU A 20 -16.99 3.88 -4.99
N ALA A 21 -15.96 4.49 -4.41
CA ALA A 21 -15.86 5.94 -4.34
C ALA A 21 -15.03 6.52 -5.50
N GLU A 22 -15.57 7.56 -6.14
CA GLU A 22 -14.81 8.36 -7.11
C GLU A 22 -13.85 9.32 -6.39
N GLU A 23 -14.25 9.85 -5.24
CA GLU A 23 -13.45 10.72 -4.40
C GLU A 23 -13.54 10.25 -2.94
N ILE A 24 -12.40 10.23 -2.26
CA ILE A 24 -12.25 9.75 -0.88
C ILE A 24 -11.78 10.91 -0.02
N VAL A 25 -12.39 11.06 1.14
CA VAL A 25 -11.97 11.98 2.21
C VAL A 25 -11.66 11.18 3.45
N VAL A 26 -10.40 11.21 3.88
CA VAL A 26 -9.96 10.53 5.10
C VAL A 26 -10.08 11.50 6.27
N ILE A 27 -10.81 11.10 7.31
CA ILE A 27 -11.04 11.90 8.50
C ILE A 27 -10.45 11.18 9.71
N ASP A 28 -9.60 11.87 10.47
CA ASP A 28 -9.08 11.41 11.74
C ASP A 28 -9.23 12.52 12.80
N HIS A 29 -9.69 12.15 14.00
CA HIS A 29 -9.93 13.09 15.12
C HIS A 29 -10.74 14.34 14.71
N GLY A 30 -11.76 14.16 13.84
CA GLY A 30 -12.63 15.24 13.37
C GLY A 30 -11.98 16.20 12.36
N LYS A 31 -10.83 15.85 11.80
CA LYS A 31 -10.12 16.63 10.79
C LYS A 31 -9.95 15.83 9.51
N VAL A 32 -10.07 16.51 8.38
CA VAL A 32 -9.67 15.93 7.08
C VAL A 32 -8.15 15.85 7.04
N ILE A 33 -7.60 14.64 6.92
CA ILE A 33 -6.15 14.39 6.86
C ILE A 33 -5.67 14.03 5.46
N ALA A 34 -6.57 13.57 4.59
CA ALA A 34 -6.28 13.36 3.17
C ALA A 34 -7.56 13.45 2.35
N LYS A 35 -7.41 13.80 1.06
CA LYS A 35 -8.51 13.88 0.10
C LYS A 35 -7.97 13.60 -1.30
N GLY A 36 -8.68 12.79 -2.09
CA GLY A 36 -8.34 12.49 -3.48
C GLY A 36 -9.06 11.27 -4.01
N THR A 37 -8.67 10.82 -5.19
CA THR A 37 -9.08 9.52 -5.72
C THR A 37 -8.31 8.42 -5.02
N SER A 38 -8.80 7.17 -5.08
CA SER A 38 -8.08 6.02 -4.56
C SER A 38 -6.64 5.95 -5.10
N GLU A 39 -6.46 6.17 -6.40
CA GLU A 39 -5.16 6.14 -7.05
C GLU A 39 -4.22 7.22 -6.52
N THR A 40 -4.66 8.49 -6.46
CA THR A 40 -3.82 9.58 -5.94
C THR A 40 -3.43 9.40 -4.48
N LEU A 41 -4.31 8.82 -3.67
CA LEU A 41 -4.00 8.52 -2.27
C LEU A 41 -2.96 7.40 -2.16
N LYS A 42 -3.08 6.33 -2.94
CA LYS A 42 -2.10 5.24 -2.97
C LYS A 42 -0.73 5.68 -3.49
N ASP A 43 -0.70 6.55 -4.50
CA ASP A 43 0.55 7.13 -5.00
C ASP A 43 1.29 7.95 -3.93
N SER A 44 0.55 8.61 -3.03
CA SER A 44 1.15 9.42 -1.96
C SER A 44 1.98 8.60 -0.96
N VAL A 45 1.75 7.28 -0.86
CA VAL A 45 2.51 6.36 0.01
C VAL A 45 3.54 5.52 -0.73
N GLY A 46 3.87 5.91 -1.96
CA GLY A 46 4.99 5.36 -2.72
C GLY A 46 4.61 4.58 -3.98
N GLY A 47 3.34 4.52 -4.34
CA GLY A 47 2.88 3.90 -5.59
C GLY A 47 3.18 2.40 -5.70
N ASP A 48 3.05 1.89 -6.93
CA ASP A 48 3.36 0.50 -7.24
C ASP A 48 4.85 0.19 -7.01
N ARG A 49 5.14 -1.01 -6.50
CA ARG A 49 6.51 -1.49 -6.26
C ARG A 49 6.68 -2.89 -6.82
N VAL A 50 7.82 -3.14 -7.44
CA VAL A 50 8.25 -4.49 -7.76
C VAL A 50 9.18 -5.00 -6.68
N GLU A 51 8.87 -6.14 -6.12
CA GLU A 51 9.70 -6.89 -5.19
C GLU A 51 10.17 -8.15 -5.87
N ILE A 52 11.47 -8.39 -5.83
CA ILE A 52 12.08 -9.65 -6.27
C ILE A 52 12.82 -10.30 -5.11
N ILE A 53 12.86 -11.62 -5.11
CA ILE A 53 13.73 -12.42 -4.25
C ILE A 53 14.67 -13.19 -5.16
N VAL A 54 15.97 -12.97 -5.00
CA VAL A 54 16.98 -13.70 -5.78
C VAL A 54 17.29 -15.04 -5.11
N ARG A 55 17.57 -16.06 -5.92
CA ARG A 55 17.91 -17.38 -5.41
C ARG A 55 19.24 -17.38 -4.65
N ASP A 56 20.23 -16.65 -5.14
CA ASP A 56 21.56 -16.54 -4.55
C ASP A 56 21.83 -15.09 -4.10
N ALA A 57 22.21 -14.90 -2.85
CA ALA A 57 22.54 -13.59 -2.30
C ALA A 57 23.70 -12.90 -3.06
N ALA A 58 24.63 -13.67 -3.65
CA ALA A 58 25.69 -13.13 -4.47
C ALA A 58 25.18 -12.38 -5.72
N SER A 59 23.95 -12.66 -6.15
CA SER A 59 23.31 -11.99 -7.29
C SER A 59 22.65 -10.65 -6.94
N LEU A 60 22.55 -10.29 -5.66
CA LEU A 60 21.88 -9.04 -5.22
C LEU A 60 22.45 -7.78 -5.89
N PRO A 61 23.78 -7.57 -5.99
CA PRO A 61 24.30 -6.37 -6.64
C PRO A 61 23.93 -6.28 -8.12
N ALA A 62 24.02 -7.41 -8.85
CA ALA A 62 23.65 -7.48 -10.27
C ALA A 62 22.14 -7.25 -10.48
N ALA A 63 21.31 -7.79 -9.58
CA ALA A 63 19.87 -7.56 -9.59
C ALA A 63 19.52 -6.09 -9.35
N ALA A 64 20.12 -5.47 -8.35
CA ALA A 64 19.90 -4.06 -8.04
C ALA A 64 20.35 -3.15 -9.20
N GLU A 65 21.47 -3.44 -9.83
CA GLU A 65 21.97 -2.69 -10.99
C GLU A 65 21.01 -2.82 -12.18
N ALA A 66 20.57 -4.04 -12.52
CA ALA A 66 19.63 -4.29 -13.61
C ALA A 66 18.29 -3.58 -13.39
N LEU A 67 17.80 -3.53 -12.14
CA LEU A 67 16.53 -2.89 -11.80
C LEU A 67 16.64 -1.37 -11.68
N SER A 68 17.80 -0.82 -11.42
CA SER A 68 18.00 0.64 -11.28
C SER A 68 17.60 1.41 -12.54
N ALA A 69 17.74 0.81 -13.71
CA ALA A 69 17.36 1.41 -14.98
C ALA A 69 15.84 1.52 -15.18
N LEU A 70 15.06 0.74 -14.43
CA LEU A 70 13.59 0.67 -14.53
C LEU A 70 12.88 1.47 -13.42
N SER A 71 13.66 2.06 -12.51
CA SER A 71 13.14 2.72 -11.33
C SER A 71 13.43 4.23 -11.36
N PRO A 72 12.49 5.08 -10.89
CA PRO A 72 12.76 6.51 -10.71
C PRO A 72 13.72 6.81 -9.55
N SER A 73 13.98 5.85 -8.67
CA SER A 73 14.86 5.99 -7.51
C SER A 73 15.71 4.74 -7.29
N ALA A 74 16.72 4.87 -6.41
CA ALA A 74 17.62 3.76 -6.11
C ALA A 74 16.85 2.55 -5.55
N PRO A 75 17.21 1.31 -5.99
CA PRO A 75 16.66 0.09 -5.41
C PRO A 75 16.95 -0.03 -3.92
N THR A 76 15.98 -0.53 -3.17
CA THR A 76 16.17 -0.94 -1.78
C THR A 76 16.59 -2.41 -1.75
N VAL A 77 17.71 -2.72 -1.09
CA VAL A 77 18.26 -4.08 -0.99
C VAL A 77 18.21 -4.56 0.46
N GLU A 78 17.57 -5.69 0.68
CA GLU A 78 17.49 -6.38 1.97
C GLU A 78 18.26 -7.70 1.86
N GLU A 79 19.50 -7.70 2.34
CA GLU A 79 20.43 -8.84 2.17
C GLU A 79 19.94 -10.12 2.85
N VAL A 80 19.35 -9.99 4.06
CA VAL A 80 18.86 -11.14 4.84
C VAL A 80 17.75 -11.89 4.11
N ASP A 81 16.83 -11.13 3.50
CA ASP A 81 15.69 -11.68 2.77
C ASP A 81 15.99 -11.92 1.28
N ARG A 82 17.21 -11.61 0.86
CA ARG A 82 17.64 -11.67 -0.56
C ARG A 82 16.70 -10.90 -1.49
N ARG A 83 16.13 -9.80 -0.97
CA ARG A 83 15.08 -9.01 -1.65
C ARG A 83 15.64 -7.73 -2.23
N VAL A 84 15.16 -7.40 -3.42
CA VAL A 84 15.33 -6.08 -4.01
C VAL A 84 13.96 -5.50 -4.33
N THR A 85 13.72 -4.28 -3.88
CA THR A 85 12.47 -3.55 -4.09
C THR A 85 12.74 -2.28 -4.88
N ILE A 86 11.95 -2.05 -5.93
CA ILE A 86 11.98 -0.81 -6.71
C ILE A 86 10.57 -0.21 -6.81
N PRO A 87 10.41 1.12 -6.66
CA PRO A 87 9.20 1.80 -7.08
C PRO A 87 9.11 1.79 -8.60
N VAL A 88 7.90 1.60 -9.12
CA VAL A 88 7.65 1.52 -10.55
C VAL A 88 6.39 2.31 -10.93
N SER A 89 6.29 2.65 -12.21
CA SER A 89 5.08 3.23 -12.81
C SER A 89 4.67 2.39 -14.00
N GLY A 90 3.36 2.33 -14.30
CA GLY A 90 2.86 1.58 -15.47
C GLY A 90 2.26 0.20 -15.17
N GLY A 91 2.09 -0.13 -13.89
CA GLY A 91 1.40 -1.36 -13.46
C GLY A 91 2.13 -2.63 -13.88
N SER A 92 1.35 -3.67 -14.28
CA SER A 92 1.90 -5.00 -14.56
C SER A 92 2.76 -5.09 -15.82
N THR A 93 2.74 -4.10 -16.72
CA THR A 93 3.56 -4.11 -17.93
C THR A 93 5.05 -4.04 -17.62
N VAL A 94 5.43 -3.37 -16.53
CA VAL A 94 6.82 -3.25 -16.07
C VAL A 94 7.44 -4.61 -15.72
N LEU A 95 6.63 -5.60 -15.31
CA LEU A 95 7.13 -6.93 -14.96
C LEU A 95 7.86 -7.61 -16.10
N VAL A 96 7.44 -7.37 -17.33
CA VAL A 96 8.09 -7.92 -18.52
C VAL A 96 9.50 -7.37 -18.68
N ASP A 97 9.67 -6.07 -18.45
CA ASP A 97 10.98 -5.42 -18.56
C ASP A 97 11.90 -5.80 -17.39
N VAL A 98 11.32 -5.97 -16.19
CA VAL A 98 12.03 -6.51 -15.03
C VAL A 98 12.60 -7.91 -15.32
N VAL A 99 11.76 -8.83 -15.81
CA VAL A 99 12.20 -10.20 -16.12
C VAL A 99 13.29 -10.19 -17.19
N ARG A 100 13.14 -9.39 -18.24
CA ARG A 100 14.17 -9.28 -19.32
C ARG A 100 15.49 -8.71 -18.80
N GLY A 101 15.42 -7.68 -17.96
CA GLY A 101 16.62 -7.07 -17.36
C GLY A 101 17.39 -8.06 -16.50
N LEU A 102 16.68 -8.79 -15.64
CA LEU A 102 17.27 -9.79 -14.76
C LEU A 102 17.82 -11.00 -15.52
N ASP A 103 17.11 -11.48 -16.54
CA ASP A 103 17.58 -12.57 -17.40
C ASP A 103 18.87 -12.17 -18.14
N SER A 104 18.91 -10.96 -18.67
CA SER A 104 20.11 -10.41 -19.33
C SER A 104 21.30 -10.26 -18.38
N ALA A 105 21.04 -10.02 -17.09
CA ALA A 105 22.07 -9.94 -16.05
C ALA A 105 22.45 -11.31 -15.46
N GLY A 106 21.84 -12.40 -15.95
CA GLY A 106 22.09 -13.76 -15.47
C GLY A 106 21.57 -14.02 -14.04
N VAL A 107 20.61 -13.23 -13.56
CA VAL A 107 20.05 -13.34 -12.22
C VAL A 107 18.91 -14.35 -12.21
N THR A 108 19.01 -15.35 -11.33
CA THR A 108 17.94 -16.33 -11.13
C THR A 108 17.02 -15.88 -10.00
N LEU A 109 15.74 -15.76 -10.31
CA LEU A 109 14.71 -15.40 -9.35
C LEU A 109 14.23 -16.62 -8.54
N GLU A 110 13.86 -16.37 -7.30
CA GLU A 110 13.05 -17.24 -6.45
C GLU A 110 11.60 -16.78 -6.45
N ASP A 111 11.37 -15.45 -6.35
CA ASP A 111 10.05 -14.84 -6.42
C ASP A 111 10.08 -13.48 -7.13
N LEU A 112 8.94 -13.10 -7.70
CA LEU A 112 8.69 -11.81 -8.33
C LEU A 112 7.25 -11.40 -8.06
N SER A 113 7.06 -10.24 -7.42
CA SER A 113 5.74 -9.71 -7.14
C SER A 113 5.62 -8.22 -7.44
N LEU A 114 4.43 -7.83 -7.90
CA LEU A 114 4.03 -6.43 -8.00
C LEU A 114 3.16 -6.09 -6.78
N ARG A 115 3.69 -5.25 -5.90
CA ARG A 115 2.98 -4.74 -4.73
C ARG A 115 2.31 -3.42 -5.08
N ARG A 116 1.01 -3.38 -4.91
CA ARG A 116 0.20 -2.16 -5.02
C ARG A 116 -0.21 -1.71 -3.63
N PRO A 117 0.02 -0.46 -3.26
CA PRO A 117 -0.49 0.06 -1.99
C PRO A 117 -2.00 -0.10 -1.89
N THR A 118 -2.46 -0.34 -0.70
CA THR A 118 -3.88 -0.35 -0.33
C THR A 118 -4.27 0.98 0.31
N LEU A 119 -5.55 1.25 0.49
CA LEU A 119 -5.97 2.40 1.29
C LEU A 119 -5.65 2.22 2.77
N ASP A 120 -5.49 0.97 3.25
CA ASP A 120 -4.98 0.68 4.60
C ASP A 120 -3.55 1.18 4.77
N ASP A 121 -2.68 0.98 3.77
CA ASP A 121 -1.32 1.51 3.78
C ASP A 121 -1.31 3.05 3.83
N VAL A 122 -2.22 3.68 3.08
CA VAL A 122 -2.42 5.14 3.12
C VAL A 122 -2.83 5.58 4.52
N PHE A 123 -3.84 4.95 5.09
CA PHE A 123 -4.35 5.28 6.41
C PHE A 123 -3.27 5.09 7.50
N LEU A 124 -2.58 3.97 7.47
CA LEU A 124 -1.47 3.67 8.37
C LEU A 124 -0.34 4.71 8.27
N SER A 125 0.01 5.11 7.05
CA SER A 125 1.02 6.14 6.81
C SER A 125 0.64 7.50 7.39
N LEU A 126 -0.64 7.86 7.31
CA LEU A 126 -1.15 9.16 7.75
C LEU A 126 -1.40 9.23 9.27
N THR A 127 -1.85 8.12 9.87
CA THR A 127 -2.28 8.09 11.28
C THR A 127 -1.30 7.36 12.19
N GLY A 128 -0.42 6.53 11.63
CA GLY A 128 0.45 5.60 12.37
C GLY A 128 -0.33 4.44 13.02
N ARG A 129 -1.59 4.21 12.61
CA ARG A 129 -2.48 3.16 13.13
C ARG A 129 -3.20 2.48 11.99
N THR A 130 -3.54 1.20 12.14
CA THR A 130 -4.41 0.50 11.21
C THR A 130 -5.88 0.83 11.47
N ALA A 131 -6.74 0.67 10.47
CA ALA A 131 -8.18 0.81 10.65
C ALA A 131 -8.74 -0.17 11.70
N GLU A 132 -8.15 -1.36 11.80
CA GLU A 132 -8.47 -2.38 12.80
C GLU A 132 -8.12 -1.96 14.24
N ASP A 133 -7.01 -1.24 14.43
CA ASP A 133 -6.62 -0.71 15.73
C ASP A 133 -7.61 0.35 16.24
N GLU A 134 -8.17 1.14 15.34
CA GLU A 134 -9.20 2.14 15.68
C GLU A 134 -10.52 1.49 16.05
N GLU A 135 -10.95 0.43 15.35
CA GLU A 135 -12.15 -0.32 15.68
C GLU A 135 -12.05 -0.95 17.07
N GLN A 136 -10.89 -1.53 17.39
CA GLN A 136 -10.63 -2.07 18.73
C GLN A 136 -10.63 -1.01 19.82
N ALA A 137 -10.10 0.18 19.56
CA ALA A 137 -10.09 1.30 20.49
C ALA A 137 -11.51 1.85 20.74
N ALA A 138 -12.30 1.99 19.66
CA ALA A 138 -13.68 2.43 19.73
C ALA A 138 -14.58 1.44 20.51
N ASN A 139 -14.35 0.14 20.34
CA ASN A 139 -15.11 -0.92 21.00
C ASN A 139 -14.77 -1.01 22.51
N LYS A 140 -13.50 -0.78 22.89
CA LYS A 140 -13.07 -0.68 24.30
C LYS A 140 -13.67 0.55 25.00
N GLY A 141 -13.86 1.66 24.26
CA GLY A 141 -14.49 2.89 24.80
C GLY A 141 -15.97 2.70 25.13
N ARG A 142 -16.72 2.00 24.28
CA ARG A 142 -18.15 1.70 24.49
C ARG A 142 -18.41 0.75 25.65
N GLY A 143 -17.49 -0.17 25.94
CA GLY A 143 -17.62 -1.11 27.06
C GLY A 143 -17.47 -0.47 28.44
N ARG A 144 -16.75 0.65 28.56
CA ARG A 144 -16.54 1.36 29.84
C ARG A 144 -17.71 2.27 30.25
N GLY A 145 -18.50 2.75 29.28
CA GLY A 145 -19.66 3.62 29.56
C GLY A 145 -20.82 2.86 30.23
N LYS A 146 -21.07 1.61 29.85
CA LYS A 146 -22.19 0.80 30.38
C LYS A 146 -22.01 0.29 31.80
N LYS A 147 -20.78 0.34 32.36
CA LYS A 147 -20.52 -0.16 33.73
C LYS A 147 -20.66 0.92 34.81
N LYS A 148 -20.84 2.20 34.43
CA LYS A 148 -21.02 3.30 35.39
C LYS A 148 -22.50 3.62 35.71
N GLU A 149 -23.45 3.18 34.85
CA GLU A 149 -24.89 3.40 35.07
C GLU A 149 -25.59 2.29 35.86
N ALA A 150 -24.92 1.17 36.12
CA ALA A 150 -25.49 0.04 36.86
C ALA A 150 -25.11 0.04 38.36
N SER A 151 -24.57 1.16 38.88
CA SER A 151 -24.13 1.28 40.31
C SER A 151 -24.52 2.63 40.90
N ALA A 152 -25.78 3.04 40.69
CA ALA A 152 -26.41 4.15 41.36
C ALA A 152 -27.81 3.74 41.81
#